data_bb11b902394b24f9f98700e0d7e9eee8
#
_entry.id   bb11b902394b24f9f98700e0d7e9eee8
#
_cell.length_a   1.000
_cell.length_b   1.000
_cell.length_c   1.000
_cell.angle_alpha   90.00
_cell.angle_beta   90.00
_cell.angle_gamma   90.00
#
_symmetry.space_group_name_H-M   'P 1'
#
loop_
_entity.id
_entity.type
_entity.pdbx_description
1 polymer ?
#
loop_
_entity_poly.entity_id
_entity_poly.type
_entity_poly.pdbx_seq_one_letter_code
_entity_poly.pdbx_strand_id
1 'polypeptide(L)'
;MRKGISPVIATVILIAVAIAVAIAVGAWVMGIWGGLGGGERLVISYARLYEGGTLELRVKNDGTAVAKIVRIEVVGAGAWPVGANCSIIDTTGGRIRNNYIEVKAGESTTIKCTFSGNFTVGERRIIKIFTEAGSEYTIERTVEQGSATQQQQQGQGGGGQ
;
A
#
# COMPACT_ATOMS: atom_id res chain seq x y z
N MET A 1 7.33 26.41 65.64
CA MET A 1 5.90 26.05 65.38
C MET A 1 5.80 25.41 64.03
N ARG A 2 5.56 24.07 63.96
CA ARG A 2 5.32 23.34 62.67
C ARG A 2 3.86 23.58 62.34
N LYS A 3 3.57 24.41 61.32
CA LYS A 3 2.23 24.52 60.76
C LYS A 3 1.90 23.24 59.99
N GLY A 4 1.04 22.40 60.57
CA GLY A 4 0.57 21.19 59.88
C GLY A 4 -0.30 21.59 58.70
N ILE A 5 -0.07 20.94 57.57
CA ILE A 5 -0.96 21.09 56.38
C ILE A 5 -2.33 20.61 56.76
N SER A 6 -3.38 21.42 56.48
CA SER A 6 -4.78 21.03 56.72
C SER A 6 -5.09 19.69 55.95
N PRO A 7 -5.73 18.71 56.57
CA PRO A 7 -6.12 17.45 55.90
C PRO A 7 -6.86 17.70 54.59
N VAL A 8 -7.66 18.76 54.50
CA VAL A 8 -8.43 19.14 53.27
C VAL A 8 -7.46 19.56 52.14
N ILE A 9 -6.43 20.29 52.45
CA ILE A 9 -5.42 20.68 51.42
C ILE A 9 -4.65 19.46 50.93
N ALA A 10 -4.33 18.54 51.81
CA ALA A 10 -3.63 17.32 51.46
C ALA A 10 -4.47 16.43 50.51
N THR A 11 -5.78 16.29 50.77
CA THR A 11 -6.67 15.51 49.89
C THR A 11 -6.89 16.16 48.53
N VAL A 12 -6.97 17.49 48.47
CA VAL A 12 -7.10 18.21 47.18
C VAL A 12 -5.84 18.05 46.33
N ILE A 13 -4.67 18.15 46.92
CA ILE A 13 -3.40 17.92 46.21
C ILE A 13 -3.33 16.48 45.70
N LEU A 14 -3.72 15.49 46.52
CA LEU A 14 -3.68 14.09 46.12
C LEU A 14 -4.60 13.79 44.95
N ILE A 15 -5.81 14.35 44.94
CA ILE A 15 -6.74 14.24 43.81
C ILE A 15 -6.20 14.92 42.57
N ALA A 16 -5.61 16.11 42.71
CA ALA A 16 -5.02 16.83 41.57
C ALA A 16 -3.87 16.04 40.92
N VAL A 17 -3.00 15.47 41.74
CA VAL A 17 -1.91 14.61 41.25
C VAL A 17 -2.45 13.35 40.59
N ALA A 18 -3.45 12.70 41.18
CA ALA A 18 -4.06 11.50 40.61
C ALA A 18 -4.66 11.78 39.23
N ILE A 19 -5.38 12.88 39.05
CA ILE A 19 -5.95 13.30 37.76
C ILE A 19 -4.82 13.60 36.74
N ALA A 20 -3.78 14.33 37.15
CA ALA A 20 -2.66 14.65 36.27
C ALA A 20 -1.95 13.38 35.77
N VAL A 21 -1.69 12.41 36.66
CA VAL A 21 -1.09 11.12 36.29
C VAL A 21 -2.02 10.32 35.37
N ALA A 22 -3.32 10.28 35.65
CA ALA A 22 -4.29 9.58 34.81
C ALA A 22 -4.33 10.13 33.39
N ILE A 23 -4.31 11.47 33.23
CA ILE A 23 -4.25 12.14 31.92
C ILE A 23 -2.92 11.82 31.21
N ALA A 24 -1.80 11.90 31.90
CA ALA A 24 -0.49 11.62 31.32
C ALA A 24 -0.37 10.18 30.83
N VAL A 25 -0.82 9.21 31.64
CA VAL A 25 -0.83 7.79 31.25
C VAL A 25 -1.79 7.53 30.09
N GLY A 26 -2.98 8.14 30.13
CA GLY A 26 -3.95 8.04 29.05
C GLY A 26 -3.43 8.57 27.72
N ALA A 27 -2.79 9.75 27.74
CA ALA A 27 -2.15 10.33 26.56
C ALA A 27 -0.99 9.47 26.03
N TRP A 28 -0.18 8.90 26.94
CA TRP A 28 0.91 8.01 26.57
C TRP A 28 0.41 6.72 25.94
N VAL A 29 -0.60 6.10 26.51
CA VAL A 29 -1.24 4.89 25.95
C VAL A 29 -1.84 5.20 24.58
N MET A 30 -2.60 6.29 24.42
CA MET A 30 -3.13 6.69 23.12
C MET A 30 -2.04 6.98 22.09
N GLY A 31 -0.93 7.60 22.50
CA GLY A 31 0.23 7.84 21.63
C GLY A 31 0.90 6.56 21.15
N ILE A 32 1.03 5.55 22.02
CA ILE A 32 1.55 4.23 21.65
C ILE A 32 0.61 3.55 20.66
N TRP A 33 -0.70 3.54 20.93
CA TRP A 33 -1.68 2.93 20.03
C TRP A 33 -1.77 3.67 18.69
N GLY A 34 -1.62 4.99 18.67
CA GLY A 34 -1.58 5.79 17.46
C GLY A 34 -0.34 5.50 16.59
N GLY A 35 0.80 5.21 17.21
CA GLY A 35 2.04 4.82 16.52
C GLY A 35 2.07 3.36 16.04
N LEU A 36 1.32 2.47 16.70
CA LEU A 36 1.21 1.05 16.33
C LEU A 36 0.04 0.78 15.36
N GLY A 37 -0.87 1.74 15.17
CA GLY A 37 -2.14 1.54 14.46
C GLY A 37 -2.14 1.83 12.96
N GLY A 38 -1.05 2.34 12.39
CA GLY A 38 -1.01 2.76 11.00
C GLY A 38 -0.01 1.98 10.15
N GLY A 39 -0.25 0.68 9.91
CA GLY A 39 0.53 -0.13 8.97
C GLY A 39 -0.10 -0.13 7.58
N GLU A 40 0.72 0.03 6.55
CA GLU A 40 0.33 -0.35 5.19
C GLU A 40 0.38 -1.87 5.06
N ARG A 41 -0.57 -2.44 4.33
CA ARG A 41 -0.57 -3.85 3.97
C ARG A 41 -1.08 -4.01 2.56
N LEU A 42 -0.16 -4.19 1.62
CA LEU A 42 -0.54 -4.42 0.24
C LEU A 42 -0.83 -5.91 0.01
N VAL A 43 -1.96 -6.18 -0.61
CA VAL A 43 -2.34 -7.51 -1.11
C VAL A 43 -2.43 -7.43 -2.62
N ILE A 44 -1.66 -8.28 -3.28
CA ILE A 44 -1.66 -8.38 -4.73
C ILE A 44 -2.75 -9.37 -5.13
N SER A 45 -3.89 -8.84 -5.60
CA SER A 45 -5.05 -9.66 -5.96
C SER A 45 -4.92 -10.26 -7.35
N TYR A 46 -4.14 -9.60 -8.22
CA TYR A 46 -4.02 -9.95 -9.62
C TYR A 46 -2.69 -9.43 -10.16
N ALA A 47 -2.00 -10.23 -10.94
CA ALA A 47 -0.82 -9.81 -11.67
C ALA A 47 -0.67 -10.65 -12.93
N ARG A 48 -0.55 -10.02 -14.09
CA ARG A 48 -0.27 -10.64 -15.38
C ARG A 48 0.84 -9.89 -16.09
N LEU A 49 1.74 -10.65 -16.67
CA LEU A 49 2.85 -10.13 -17.46
C LEU A 49 2.73 -10.70 -18.87
N TYR A 50 2.72 -9.83 -19.85
CA TYR A 50 2.54 -10.18 -21.25
C TYR A 50 3.84 -10.11 -22.04
N GLU A 51 3.94 -10.83 -23.15
CA GLU A 51 5.12 -10.89 -24.04
C GLU A 51 5.59 -9.51 -24.55
N GLY A 52 4.65 -8.54 -24.64
CA GLY A 52 4.98 -7.15 -24.98
C GLY A 52 5.57 -6.33 -23.82
N GLY A 53 5.96 -6.96 -22.70
CA GLY A 53 6.48 -6.26 -21.51
C GLY A 53 5.44 -5.49 -20.71
N THR A 54 4.16 -5.69 -20.99
CA THR A 54 3.07 -5.06 -20.24
C THR A 54 2.75 -5.90 -19.00
N LEU A 55 2.89 -5.27 -17.84
CA LEU A 55 2.48 -5.80 -16.54
C LEU A 55 1.16 -5.15 -16.13
N GLU A 56 0.15 -5.94 -15.87
CA GLU A 56 -1.07 -5.53 -15.18
C GLU A 56 -1.05 -6.05 -13.75
N LEU A 57 -1.19 -5.13 -12.82
CA LEU A 57 -1.09 -5.41 -11.40
C LEU A 57 -2.26 -4.78 -10.67
N ARG A 58 -3.06 -5.59 -9.98
CA ARG A 58 -4.09 -5.10 -9.07
C ARG A 58 -3.64 -5.26 -7.64
N VAL A 59 -3.55 -4.12 -6.95
CA VAL A 59 -3.10 -4.03 -5.57
C VAL A 59 -4.23 -3.51 -4.72
N LYS A 60 -4.46 -4.15 -3.56
CA LYS A 60 -5.36 -3.69 -2.53
C LYS A 60 -4.56 -3.33 -1.28
N ASN A 61 -4.88 -2.22 -0.66
CA ASN A 61 -4.30 -1.85 0.63
C ASN A 61 -5.25 -2.28 1.76
N ASP A 62 -4.98 -3.43 2.35
CA ASP A 62 -5.70 -3.95 3.52
C ASP A 62 -5.21 -3.35 4.84
N GLY A 63 -4.26 -2.40 4.78
CA GLY A 63 -3.76 -1.67 5.93
C GLY A 63 -4.69 -0.54 6.36
N THR A 64 -4.30 0.13 7.42
CA THR A 64 -4.99 1.31 7.97
C THR A 64 -4.33 2.63 7.60
N ALA A 65 -3.11 2.58 7.07
CA ALA A 65 -2.38 3.73 6.53
C ALA A 65 -2.38 3.73 5.00
N VAL A 66 -2.16 4.90 4.41
CA VAL A 66 -1.97 5.04 2.97
C VAL A 66 -0.66 4.35 2.57
N ALA A 67 -0.73 3.45 1.61
CA ALA A 67 0.47 2.82 1.04
C ALA A 67 0.99 3.65 -0.14
N LYS A 68 2.31 3.83 -0.19
CA LYS A 68 2.99 4.52 -1.28
C LYS A 68 3.98 3.56 -1.93
N ILE A 69 3.64 3.10 -3.12
CA ILE A 69 4.53 2.27 -3.94
C ILE A 69 5.54 3.18 -4.61
N VAL A 70 6.80 3.02 -4.28
CA VAL A 70 7.90 3.85 -4.80
C VAL A 70 8.67 3.18 -5.94
N ARG A 71 8.56 1.85 -6.05
CA ARG A 71 9.26 1.10 -7.10
C ARG A 71 8.48 -0.16 -7.45
N ILE A 72 8.37 -0.43 -8.74
CA ILE A 72 7.90 -1.70 -9.29
C ILE A 72 9.00 -2.18 -10.23
N GLU A 73 9.54 -3.36 -10.00
CA GLU A 73 10.64 -3.94 -10.75
C GLU A 73 10.23 -5.28 -11.34
N VAL A 74 10.55 -5.49 -12.60
CA VAL A 74 10.58 -6.81 -13.22
C VAL A 74 12.03 -7.20 -13.38
N VAL A 75 12.47 -8.21 -12.67
CA VAL A 75 13.86 -8.62 -12.63
C VAL A 75 14.35 -8.97 -14.04
N GLY A 76 15.43 -8.31 -14.46
CA GLY A 76 16.03 -8.47 -15.79
C GLY A 76 15.38 -7.64 -16.90
N ALA A 77 14.36 -6.79 -16.58
CA ALA A 77 13.69 -5.96 -17.59
C ALA A 77 13.62 -4.48 -17.24
N GLY A 78 13.83 -4.13 -15.97
CA GLY A 78 13.83 -2.74 -15.53
C GLY A 78 12.93 -2.47 -14.33
N ALA A 79 12.85 -1.21 -13.94
CA ALA A 79 12.05 -0.76 -12.82
C ALA A 79 11.38 0.59 -13.09
N TRP A 80 10.14 0.78 -12.61
CA TRP A 80 9.51 2.08 -12.50
C TRP A 80 9.95 2.76 -11.19
N PRO A 81 10.17 4.08 -11.14
CA PRO A 81 9.91 5.08 -12.18
C PRO A 81 11.00 5.23 -13.24
N VAL A 82 12.13 4.55 -13.14
CA VAL A 82 13.24 4.63 -14.10
C VAL A 82 13.28 3.37 -14.96
N GLY A 83 13.11 3.52 -16.27
CA GLY A 83 13.17 2.40 -17.22
C GLY A 83 11.84 1.68 -17.45
N ALA A 84 10.74 2.20 -16.94
CA ALA A 84 9.40 1.72 -17.23
C ALA A 84 8.39 2.86 -17.15
N ASN A 85 7.25 2.71 -17.85
CA ASN A 85 6.11 3.62 -17.79
C ASN A 85 4.95 2.92 -17.10
N CYS A 86 4.41 3.55 -16.03
CA CYS A 86 3.22 3.05 -15.34
C CYS A 86 2.07 4.04 -15.42
N SER A 87 0.87 3.51 -15.58
CA SER A 87 -0.40 4.24 -15.53
C SER A 87 -1.39 3.51 -14.61
N ILE A 88 -2.35 4.24 -14.06
CA ILE A 88 -3.47 3.65 -13.32
C ILE A 88 -4.63 3.51 -14.28
N ILE A 89 -5.18 2.30 -14.38
CA ILE A 89 -6.36 2.01 -15.21
C ILE A 89 -7.63 2.28 -14.41
N ASP A 90 -7.63 1.88 -13.13
CA ASP A 90 -8.76 2.08 -12.23
C ASP A 90 -8.39 3.13 -11.18
N THR A 91 -9.00 4.30 -11.30
CA THR A 91 -8.69 5.47 -10.46
C THR A 91 -9.45 5.51 -9.13
N THR A 92 -10.20 4.46 -8.80
CA THR A 92 -11.11 4.47 -7.64
C THR A 92 -10.34 4.62 -6.32
N GLY A 93 -9.18 3.98 -6.19
CA GLY A 93 -8.43 4.00 -4.93
C GLY A 93 -6.96 4.39 -5.04
N GLY A 94 -6.45 4.66 -6.24
CA GLY A 94 -5.05 4.95 -6.47
C GLY A 94 -4.80 6.26 -7.19
N ARG A 95 -3.65 6.88 -6.93
CA ARG A 95 -3.16 8.06 -7.65
C ARG A 95 -1.68 7.93 -7.96
N ILE A 96 -1.30 8.25 -9.20
CA ILE A 96 0.11 8.43 -9.54
C ILE A 96 0.53 9.85 -9.18
N ARG A 97 1.60 9.94 -8.42
CA ARG A 97 2.39 11.15 -8.22
C ARG A 97 3.71 10.98 -8.99
N ASN A 98 4.48 12.05 -9.11
CA ASN A 98 5.70 12.05 -9.92
C ASN A 98 6.65 10.87 -9.68
N ASN A 99 6.69 10.32 -8.46
CA ASN A 99 7.67 9.32 -8.05
C ASN A 99 7.10 8.18 -7.19
N TYR A 100 5.79 8.12 -6.99
CA TYR A 100 5.12 7.05 -6.25
C TYR A 100 3.68 6.88 -6.66
N ILE A 101 3.13 5.70 -6.39
CA ILE A 101 1.72 5.38 -6.56
C ILE A 101 1.10 5.28 -5.17
N GLU A 102 0.13 6.13 -4.90
CA GLU A 102 -0.60 6.18 -3.64
C GLU A 102 -1.82 5.27 -3.71
N VAL A 103 -1.98 4.39 -2.71
CA VAL A 103 -3.14 3.52 -2.54
C VAL A 103 -3.71 3.75 -1.15
N LYS A 104 -4.93 4.27 -1.07
CA LYS A 104 -5.57 4.57 0.20
C LYS A 104 -5.91 3.30 0.97
N ALA A 105 -6.03 3.45 2.30
CA ALA A 105 -6.44 2.36 3.18
C ALA A 105 -7.81 1.79 2.77
N GLY A 106 -7.91 0.47 2.70
CA GLY A 106 -9.11 -0.26 2.32
C GLY A 106 -9.42 -0.27 0.82
N GLU A 107 -8.72 0.51 0.00
CA GLU A 107 -9.00 0.65 -1.43
C GLU A 107 -8.07 -0.22 -2.30
N SER A 108 -8.50 -0.44 -3.54
CA SER A 108 -7.73 -1.17 -4.55
C SER A 108 -7.49 -0.31 -5.78
N THR A 109 -6.39 -0.55 -6.47
CA THR A 109 -6.08 0.10 -7.75
C THR A 109 -5.48 -0.89 -8.72
N THR A 110 -5.71 -0.67 -10.01
CA THR A 110 -5.10 -1.44 -11.09
C THR A 110 -4.04 -0.59 -11.78
N ILE A 111 -2.82 -1.07 -11.74
CA ILE A 111 -1.63 -0.43 -12.27
C ILE A 111 -1.25 -1.18 -13.56
N LYS A 112 -1.01 -0.45 -14.62
CA LYS A 112 -0.45 -0.97 -15.86
C LYS A 112 0.92 -0.37 -16.08
N CYS A 113 1.94 -1.21 -16.14
CA CYS A 113 3.31 -0.80 -16.41
C CYS A 113 3.80 -1.44 -17.71
N THR A 114 4.59 -0.69 -18.47
CA THR A 114 5.27 -1.21 -19.67
C THR A 114 6.76 -1.15 -19.43
N PHE A 115 7.39 -2.30 -19.51
CA PHE A 115 8.82 -2.50 -19.35
C PHE A 115 9.46 -2.75 -20.71
N SER A 116 10.68 -2.27 -20.89
CA SER A 116 11.48 -2.54 -22.06
C SER A 116 12.31 -3.80 -21.83
N GLY A 117 12.13 -4.81 -22.67
CA GLY A 117 12.87 -6.07 -22.52
C GLY A 117 12.33 -7.15 -23.45
N ASN A 118 13.03 -8.25 -23.49
CA ASN A 118 12.58 -9.43 -24.22
C ASN A 118 11.80 -10.34 -23.26
N PHE A 119 10.53 -10.55 -23.53
CA PHE A 119 9.64 -11.37 -22.73
C PHE A 119 9.16 -12.55 -23.56
N THR A 120 9.62 -13.76 -23.21
CA THR A 120 9.24 -14.98 -23.92
C THR A 120 8.06 -15.64 -23.24
N VAL A 121 7.02 -15.96 -24.01
CA VAL A 121 5.83 -16.67 -23.49
C VAL A 121 6.24 -17.97 -22.79
N GLY A 122 5.71 -18.20 -21.62
CA GLY A 122 6.04 -19.35 -20.77
C GLY A 122 7.25 -19.13 -19.84
N GLU A 123 8.02 -18.07 -20.01
CA GLU A 123 9.11 -17.71 -19.12
C GLU A 123 8.56 -17.20 -17.78
N ARG A 124 9.22 -17.59 -16.68
CA ARG A 124 8.90 -17.06 -15.34
C ARG A 124 9.73 -15.84 -15.02
N ARG A 125 9.08 -14.81 -14.55
CA ARG A 125 9.71 -13.55 -14.12
C ARG A 125 9.31 -13.22 -12.69
N ILE A 126 10.27 -12.66 -11.97
CA ILE A 126 10.06 -12.15 -10.61
C ILE A 126 9.71 -10.67 -10.69
N ILE A 127 8.63 -10.31 -10.04
CA ILE A 127 8.15 -8.93 -9.92
C ILE A 127 8.30 -8.54 -8.45
N LYS A 128 8.96 -7.42 -8.21
CA LYS A 128 9.17 -6.84 -6.88
C LYS A 128 8.50 -5.50 -6.78
N ILE A 129 7.81 -5.27 -5.68
CA ILE A 129 7.11 -4.02 -5.38
C ILE A 129 7.65 -3.50 -4.06
N PHE A 130 8.13 -2.27 -4.06
CA PHE A 130 8.69 -1.62 -2.88
C PHE A 130 7.82 -0.44 -2.48
N THR A 131 7.63 -0.28 -1.19
CA THR A 131 6.88 0.83 -0.63
C THR A 131 7.79 1.80 0.12
N GLU A 132 7.30 3.03 0.35
CA GLU A 132 8.01 4.06 1.12
C GLU A 132 8.27 3.61 2.57
N ALA A 133 7.39 2.80 3.15
CA ALA A 133 7.56 2.26 4.50
C ALA A 133 8.62 1.14 4.58
N GLY A 134 9.25 0.77 3.45
CA GLY A 134 10.30 -0.23 3.39
C GLY A 134 9.81 -1.67 3.22
N SER A 135 8.52 -1.88 2.98
CA SER A 135 8.00 -3.22 2.69
C SER A 135 8.34 -3.64 1.27
N GLU A 136 8.75 -4.90 1.10
CA GLU A 136 9.00 -5.54 -0.19
C GLU A 136 8.00 -6.67 -0.42
N TYR A 137 7.33 -6.64 -1.57
CA TYR A 137 6.41 -7.69 -2.01
C TYR A 137 6.97 -8.32 -3.27
N THR A 138 7.26 -9.61 -3.19
CA THR A 138 7.82 -10.38 -4.31
C THR A 138 6.80 -11.38 -4.81
N ILE A 139 6.54 -11.40 -6.11
CA ILE A 139 5.69 -12.36 -6.78
C ILE A 139 6.38 -12.91 -8.01
N GLU A 140 6.08 -14.17 -8.35
CA GLU A 140 6.52 -14.80 -9.58
C GLU A 140 5.34 -14.94 -10.53
N ARG A 141 5.52 -14.59 -11.81
CA ARG A 141 4.52 -14.73 -12.85
C ARG A 141 5.14 -15.27 -14.12
N THR A 142 4.36 -16.10 -14.82
CA THR A 142 4.70 -16.58 -16.15
C THR A 142 4.29 -15.55 -17.17
N VAL A 143 5.10 -15.32 -18.18
CA VAL A 143 4.77 -14.43 -19.31
C VAL A 143 3.68 -15.08 -20.15
N GLU A 144 2.58 -14.36 -20.32
CA GLU A 144 1.41 -14.79 -21.07
C GLU A 144 1.43 -14.23 -22.50
N GLN A 145 0.83 -14.97 -23.43
CA GLN A 145 0.65 -14.51 -24.80
C GLN A 145 -0.45 -13.45 -24.87
N GLY A 146 -0.28 -12.43 -25.69
CA GLY A 146 -1.27 -11.40 -25.94
C GLY A 146 -0.92 -10.04 -25.34
N SER A 147 -1.86 -9.12 -25.43
CA SER A 147 -1.76 -7.79 -24.82
C SER A 147 -2.99 -7.52 -23.95
N ALA A 148 -2.81 -6.72 -22.93
CA ALA A 148 -3.86 -6.27 -22.02
C ALA A 148 -5.13 -5.70 -22.70
N THR A 149 -5.05 -5.37 -23.99
CA THR A 149 -6.14 -4.73 -24.76
C THR A 149 -7.13 -5.74 -25.37
N GLN A 150 -6.78 -7.03 -25.50
CA GLN A 150 -7.59 -8.00 -26.22
C GLN A 150 -8.69 -8.68 -25.39
N GLN A 151 -8.64 -8.61 -24.07
CA GLN A 151 -9.64 -9.29 -23.23
C GLN A 151 -10.96 -8.55 -23.05
N GLN A 152 -11.07 -7.27 -23.41
CA GLN A 152 -12.34 -6.53 -23.33
C GLN A 152 -13.31 -6.79 -24.49
N GLN A 153 -12.88 -7.42 -25.58
CA GLN A 153 -13.75 -7.69 -26.75
C GLN A 153 -14.45 -9.04 -26.75
N GLN A 154 -14.05 -9.99 -25.90
CA GLN A 154 -14.70 -11.32 -25.88
C GLN A 154 -15.93 -11.43 -24.99
N GLY A 155 -16.28 -10.39 -24.26
CA GLY A 155 -17.47 -10.36 -23.39
C GLY A 155 -18.76 -9.85 -24.00
N GLN A 156 -18.78 -9.38 -25.25
CA GLN A 156 -19.97 -8.76 -25.89
C GLN A 156 -20.52 -9.49 -27.12
N GLY A 157 -20.13 -10.72 -27.37
CA GLY A 157 -20.61 -11.52 -28.52
C GLY A 157 -21.42 -12.74 -28.10
N GLY A 158 -22.60 -12.56 -27.50
CA GLY A 158 -23.44 -13.71 -27.12
C GLY A 158 -24.81 -13.31 -26.63
N GLY A 159 -25.58 -12.66 -27.51
CA GLY A 159 -26.99 -12.34 -27.20
C GLY A 159 -27.75 -11.86 -28.42
N GLY A 160 -28.12 -12.79 -29.30
CA GLY A 160 -28.96 -12.46 -30.44
C GLY A 160 -29.26 -13.66 -31.29
N GLN A 161 -30.25 -14.44 -30.93
CA GLN A 161 -31.33 -15.01 -31.77
C GLN A 161 -32.35 -15.64 -30.86
#